data_c0736d5a92b0cf56072b78b2af41635e
#
_entry.id   c0736d5a92b0cf56072b78b2af41635e
#
_cell.length_a   1.000
_cell.length_b   1.000
_cell.length_c   1.000
_cell.angle_alpha   90.00
_cell.angle_beta   90.00
_cell.angle_gamma   90.00
#
_symmetry.space_group_name_H-M   'P 1'
#
loop_
_entity.id
_entity.type
_entity.pdbx_description
1 polymer ?
#
loop_
_entity_poly.entity_id
_entity_poly.type
_entity_poly.pdbx_seq_one_letter_code
_entity_poly.pdbx_strand_id
1 'polypeptide(L)'
;MKFYTNVEQAGNRLLVRGYEGGSPFSYRVPYNPTLYVASKNYSDWKTLEGDCVEPLKLGSINDAKEFVKKYREVDDFDIYGNTRYLYQYIVEEHPEDEIRYDTSKIRIFNIDIETAAENGFPDIESADQEILAISIKDSYTGRI
;
A
#
# COMPACT_ATOMS: atom_id res chain seq x y z
N MET A 1 19.52 0.44 -9.39
CA MET A 1 18.75 0.46 -8.12
C MET A 1 17.28 0.63 -8.47
N LYS A 2 16.40 -0.19 -7.92
CA LYS A 2 14.93 -0.10 -8.03
C LYS A 2 14.35 0.09 -6.62
N PHE A 3 13.44 1.04 -6.44
CA PHE A 3 12.70 1.23 -5.20
C PHE A 3 11.31 1.79 -5.48
N TYR A 4 10.36 1.47 -4.63
CA TYR A 4 9.00 2.01 -4.71
C TYR A 4 8.86 3.28 -3.86
N THR A 5 7.97 4.17 -4.27
CA THR A 5 7.55 5.34 -3.49
C THR A 5 6.11 5.24 -3.01
N ASN A 6 5.31 4.46 -3.73
CA ASN A 6 3.93 4.18 -3.35
C ASN A 6 3.48 2.83 -3.90
N VAL A 7 2.76 2.08 -3.07
CA VAL A 7 1.99 0.90 -3.46
C VAL A 7 0.59 1.06 -2.89
N GLU A 8 -0.42 1.04 -3.72
CA GLU A 8 -1.81 1.15 -3.28
C GLU A 8 -2.70 0.13 -3.98
N GLN A 9 -3.77 -0.28 -3.32
CA GLN A 9 -4.75 -1.17 -3.93
C GLN A 9 -5.74 -0.35 -4.76
N ALA A 10 -5.81 -0.64 -6.06
CA ALA A 10 -6.75 -0.05 -7.01
C ALA A 10 -7.70 -1.15 -7.54
N GLY A 11 -8.78 -1.39 -6.81
CA GLY A 11 -9.71 -2.50 -7.10
C GLY A 11 -9.03 -3.87 -6.91
N ASN A 12 -9.00 -4.67 -7.98
CA ASN A 12 -8.39 -6.00 -8.00
C ASN A 12 -6.93 -6.02 -8.47
N ARG A 13 -6.29 -4.84 -8.47
CA ARG A 13 -4.90 -4.66 -8.88
C ARG A 13 -4.16 -3.80 -7.85
N LEU A 14 -2.85 -3.85 -7.89
CA LEU A 14 -1.98 -2.91 -7.19
C LEU A 14 -1.45 -1.88 -8.17
N LEU A 15 -1.50 -0.61 -7.78
CA LEU A 15 -0.81 0.48 -8.46
C LEU A 15 0.53 0.67 -7.76
N VAL A 16 1.61 0.50 -8.51
CA VAL A 16 2.98 0.60 -8.02
C VAL A 16 3.66 1.78 -8.68
N ARG A 17 4.24 2.65 -7.87
CA ARG A 17 5.03 3.79 -8.32
C ARG A 17 6.41 3.75 -7.66
N GLY A 18 7.42 4.21 -8.38
CA GLY A 18 8.78 4.22 -7.87
C GLY A 18 9.78 4.70 -8.89
N TYR A 19 11.04 4.31 -8.67
CA TYR A 19 12.17 4.63 -9.55
C TYR A 19 12.97 3.38 -9.86
N GLU A 20 13.42 3.26 -11.12
CA GLU A 20 14.34 2.23 -11.57
C GLU A 20 15.41 2.85 -12.47
N GLY A 21 16.69 2.65 -12.14
CA GLY A 21 17.79 3.27 -12.87
C GLY A 21 17.76 4.81 -12.88
N GLY A 22 17.09 5.43 -11.90
CA GLY A 22 16.92 6.88 -11.79
C GLY A 22 15.71 7.43 -12.56
N SER A 23 14.97 6.60 -13.31
CA SER A 23 13.76 6.99 -14.04
C SER A 23 12.49 6.60 -13.25
N PRO A 24 11.46 7.48 -13.20
CA PRO A 24 10.21 7.14 -12.53
C PRO A 24 9.43 6.08 -13.31
N PHE A 25 8.74 5.20 -12.59
CA PHE A 25 7.79 4.27 -13.16
C PHE A 25 6.43 4.33 -12.45
N SER A 26 5.38 3.96 -13.17
CA SER A 26 4.03 3.76 -12.64
C SER A 26 3.34 2.67 -13.46
N TYR A 27 2.90 1.59 -12.80
CA TYR A 27 2.17 0.52 -13.47
C TYR A 27 1.12 -0.11 -12.55
N ARG A 28 0.17 -0.80 -13.17
CA ARG A 28 -0.83 -1.61 -12.47
C ARG A 28 -0.55 -3.08 -12.69
N VAL A 29 -0.46 -3.85 -11.61
CA VAL A 29 -0.20 -5.28 -11.65
C VAL A 29 -1.36 -6.04 -11.02
N PRO A 30 -1.86 -7.14 -11.64
CA PRO A 30 -2.72 -8.08 -10.96
C PRO A 30 -1.93 -8.76 -9.85
N TYR A 31 -2.59 -9.01 -8.72
CA TYR A 31 -1.93 -9.65 -7.59
C TYR A 31 -2.79 -10.77 -7.03
N ASN A 32 -2.16 -11.92 -6.78
CA ASN A 32 -2.77 -13.08 -6.15
C ASN A 32 -2.14 -13.29 -4.78
N PRO A 33 -2.74 -12.74 -3.71
CA PRO A 33 -2.18 -12.81 -2.37
C PRO A 33 -2.16 -14.24 -1.84
N THR A 34 -1.22 -14.52 -0.95
CA THR A 34 -1.12 -15.79 -0.24
C THR A 34 -1.80 -15.65 1.13
N LEU A 35 -2.78 -16.48 1.38
CA LEU A 35 -3.33 -16.75 2.70
C LEU A 35 -2.82 -18.09 3.19
N TYR A 36 -3.02 -18.40 4.45
CA TYR A 36 -2.63 -19.71 5.02
C TYR A 36 -3.80 -20.26 5.82
N VAL A 37 -3.96 -21.55 5.78
CA VAL A 37 -4.97 -22.29 6.55
C VAL A 37 -4.29 -23.41 7.32
N ALA A 38 -4.92 -23.88 8.41
CA ALA A 38 -4.39 -24.97 9.21
C ALA A 38 -4.14 -26.23 8.37
N SER A 39 -2.98 -26.85 8.51
CA SER A 39 -2.64 -28.10 7.85
C SER A 39 -2.55 -29.24 8.86
N LYS A 40 -3.17 -30.39 8.53
CA LYS A 40 -3.04 -31.62 9.30
C LYS A 40 -1.74 -32.37 9.02
N ASN A 41 -1.05 -31.98 7.95
CA ASN A 41 0.20 -32.59 7.53
C ASN A 41 1.39 -31.70 7.95
N TYR A 42 2.59 -32.27 7.92
CA TYR A 42 3.81 -31.49 8.07
C TYR A 42 3.89 -30.44 6.97
N SER A 43 4.25 -29.21 7.36
CA SER A 43 4.48 -28.08 6.46
C SER A 43 5.72 -27.30 6.91
N ASP A 44 6.42 -26.71 5.96
CA ASP A 44 7.51 -25.77 6.22
C ASP A 44 7.00 -24.41 6.76
N TRP A 45 5.70 -24.14 6.57
CA TRP A 45 5.03 -22.96 7.06
C TRP A 45 4.38 -23.22 8.42
N LYS A 46 4.59 -22.30 9.35
CA LYS A 46 4.07 -22.43 10.72
C LYS A 46 3.50 -21.11 11.21
N THR A 47 2.53 -21.17 12.12
CA THR A 47 2.10 -20.02 12.90
C THR A 47 3.19 -19.59 13.88
N LEU A 48 2.99 -18.48 14.56
CA LEU A 48 3.91 -18.04 15.63
C LEU A 48 3.94 -19.01 16.81
N GLU A 49 2.87 -19.76 17.02
CA GLU A 49 2.72 -20.80 18.06
C GLU A 49 3.35 -22.13 17.64
N GLY A 50 3.69 -22.28 16.36
CA GLY A 50 4.36 -23.47 15.82
C GLY A 50 3.45 -24.48 15.11
N ASP A 51 2.16 -24.15 14.97
CA ASP A 51 1.20 -25.02 14.27
C ASP A 51 1.44 -25.01 12.77
N CYS A 52 1.33 -26.17 12.12
CA CYS A 52 1.51 -26.28 10.69
C CYS A 52 0.37 -25.61 9.91
N VAL A 53 0.73 -24.80 8.92
CA VAL A 53 -0.20 -24.18 7.98
C VAL A 53 0.21 -24.44 6.55
N GLU A 54 -0.72 -24.38 5.62
CA GLU A 54 -0.46 -24.50 4.19
C GLU A 54 -0.87 -23.24 3.43
N PRO A 55 -0.07 -22.84 2.40
CA PRO A 55 -0.37 -21.66 1.61
C PRO A 55 -1.57 -21.88 0.69
N LEU A 56 -2.41 -20.87 0.58
CA LEU A 56 -3.60 -20.85 -0.26
C LEU A 56 -3.57 -19.61 -1.16
N LYS A 57 -3.56 -19.82 -2.48
CA LYS A 57 -3.68 -18.77 -3.50
C LYS A 57 -5.00 -18.91 -4.23
N LEU A 58 -5.84 -17.88 -4.15
CA LEU A 58 -7.24 -17.92 -4.61
C LEU A 58 -7.46 -17.29 -6.00
N GLY A 59 -6.40 -16.75 -6.60
CA GLY A 59 -6.43 -16.21 -7.96
C GLY A 59 -6.37 -14.69 -8.00
N SER A 60 -7.05 -13.99 -7.09
CA SER A 60 -7.05 -12.52 -7.07
C SER A 60 -7.24 -11.93 -5.67
N ILE A 61 -7.05 -10.62 -5.57
CA ILE A 61 -7.33 -9.87 -4.32
C ILE A 61 -8.80 -10.00 -3.92
N ASN A 62 -9.73 -9.93 -4.88
CA ASN A 62 -11.15 -10.02 -4.58
C ASN A 62 -11.52 -11.42 -4.10
N ASP A 63 -11.02 -12.47 -4.75
CA ASP A 63 -11.27 -13.85 -4.32
C ASP A 63 -10.75 -14.09 -2.90
N ALA A 64 -9.56 -13.55 -2.59
CA ALA A 64 -9.00 -13.63 -1.24
C ALA A 64 -9.86 -12.89 -0.20
N LYS A 65 -10.37 -11.70 -0.54
CA LYS A 65 -11.30 -10.95 0.34
C LYS A 65 -12.61 -11.67 0.57
N GLU A 66 -13.18 -12.22 -0.50
CA GLU A 66 -14.43 -13.00 -0.41
C GLU A 66 -14.23 -14.26 0.43
N PHE A 67 -13.11 -14.93 0.26
CA PHE A 67 -12.76 -16.09 1.06
C PHE A 67 -12.66 -15.73 2.55
N VAL A 68 -11.88 -14.70 2.90
CA VAL A 68 -11.76 -14.23 4.29
C VAL A 68 -13.14 -13.85 4.85
N LYS A 69 -13.96 -13.12 4.09
CA LYS A 69 -15.31 -12.74 4.52
C LYS A 69 -16.21 -13.94 4.78
N LYS A 70 -16.14 -14.95 3.91
CA LYS A 70 -16.96 -16.15 3.98
C LYS A 70 -16.65 -17.03 5.19
N TYR A 71 -15.36 -17.14 5.53
CA TYR A 71 -14.90 -18.10 6.54
C TYR A 71 -14.51 -17.46 7.88
N ARG A 72 -14.57 -16.13 7.99
CA ARG A 72 -14.19 -15.39 9.19
C ARG A 72 -14.97 -15.78 10.45
N GLU A 73 -16.21 -16.19 10.28
CA GLU A 73 -17.13 -16.52 11.38
C GLU A 73 -17.42 -18.04 11.45
N VAL A 74 -16.60 -18.85 10.77
CA VAL A 74 -16.73 -20.32 10.82
C VAL A 74 -15.88 -20.80 11.98
N ASP A 75 -16.51 -21.47 12.94
CA ASP A 75 -15.85 -22.06 14.10
C ASP A 75 -14.78 -23.08 13.65
N ASP A 76 -13.65 -23.10 14.33
CA ASP A 76 -12.51 -23.99 14.08
C ASP A 76 -11.89 -23.86 12.67
N PHE A 77 -12.08 -22.74 11.99
CA PHE A 77 -11.48 -22.46 10.70
C PHE A 77 -10.71 -21.13 10.71
N ASP A 78 -9.43 -21.20 11.05
CA ASP A 78 -8.57 -20.04 11.11
C ASP A 78 -7.89 -19.76 9.77
N ILE A 79 -7.89 -18.47 9.40
CA ILE A 79 -7.19 -17.95 8.23
C ILE A 79 -6.04 -17.06 8.72
N TYR A 80 -4.84 -17.41 8.32
CA TYR A 80 -3.63 -16.70 8.66
C TYR A 80 -3.10 -15.93 7.46
N GLY A 81 -2.23 -14.96 7.72
CA GLY A 81 -1.59 -14.12 6.72
C GLY A 81 -1.99 -12.66 6.82
N ASN A 82 -1.25 -11.81 6.13
CA ASN A 82 -1.48 -10.37 6.15
C ASN A 82 -2.56 -9.99 5.14
N THR A 83 -3.74 -9.57 5.61
CA THR A 83 -4.85 -9.11 4.75
C THR A 83 -4.64 -7.73 4.13
N ARG A 84 -3.57 -7.03 4.51
CA ARG A 84 -3.10 -5.85 3.79
C ARG A 84 -2.17 -6.28 2.66
N TYR A 85 -2.74 -6.77 1.58
CA TYR A 85 -2.05 -7.44 0.47
C TYR A 85 -0.94 -6.63 -0.20
N LEU A 86 -0.99 -5.29 -0.09
CA LEU A 86 0.11 -4.46 -0.58
C LEU A 86 1.45 -4.75 0.12
N TYR A 87 1.43 -5.11 1.41
CA TYR A 87 2.66 -5.45 2.13
C TYR A 87 3.20 -6.82 1.74
N GLN A 88 2.33 -7.79 1.45
CA GLN A 88 2.78 -9.06 0.88
C GLN A 88 3.50 -8.83 -0.45
N TYR A 89 2.90 -8.04 -1.35
CA TYR A 89 3.52 -7.69 -2.63
C TYR A 89 4.88 -7.01 -2.45
N ILE A 90 5.00 -6.05 -1.52
CA ILE A 90 6.27 -5.36 -1.26
C ILE A 90 7.35 -6.35 -0.81
N VAL A 91 7.03 -7.26 0.10
CA VAL A 91 7.98 -8.28 0.58
C VAL A 91 8.38 -9.25 -0.53
N GLU A 92 7.43 -9.66 -1.40
CA GLU A 92 7.71 -10.55 -2.53
C GLU A 92 8.59 -9.89 -3.60
N GLU A 93 8.38 -8.60 -3.90
CA GLU A 93 9.18 -7.84 -4.88
C GLU A 93 10.53 -7.38 -4.33
N HIS A 94 10.65 -7.24 -3.02
CA HIS A 94 11.86 -6.78 -2.34
C HIS A 94 12.22 -7.77 -1.21
N PRO A 95 12.72 -8.97 -1.55
CA PRO A 95 13.01 -10.02 -0.58
C PRO A 95 14.23 -9.74 0.30
N GLU A 96 15.00 -8.70 -0.02
CA GLU A 96 16.13 -8.26 0.81
C GLU A 96 15.64 -7.50 2.05
N ASP A 97 16.39 -7.61 3.14
CA ASP A 97 16.03 -7.01 4.43
C ASP A 97 15.95 -5.48 4.39
N GLU A 98 16.64 -4.85 3.43
CA GLU A 98 16.70 -3.39 3.31
C GLU A 98 16.40 -2.90 1.90
N ILE A 99 15.37 -2.05 1.79
CA ILE A 99 15.07 -1.31 0.57
C ILE A 99 15.87 -0.01 0.59
N ARG A 100 16.83 0.13 -0.32
CA ARG A 100 17.63 1.35 -0.43
C ARG A 100 16.91 2.38 -1.28
N TYR A 101 16.62 3.52 -0.68
CA TYR A 101 15.96 4.65 -1.33
C TYR A 101 16.99 5.70 -1.75
N ASP A 102 16.91 6.17 -3.00
CA ASP A 102 17.65 7.34 -3.47
C ASP A 102 16.73 8.57 -3.41
N THR A 103 16.75 9.26 -2.28
CA THR A 103 15.93 10.46 -2.04
C THR A 103 16.25 11.60 -2.97
N SER A 104 17.47 11.64 -3.58
CA SER A 104 17.84 12.65 -4.57
C SER A 104 17.01 12.59 -5.85
N LYS A 105 16.36 11.44 -6.12
CA LYS A 105 15.48 11.24 -7.29
C LYS A 105 14.03 11.61 -7.00
N ILE A 106 13.66 11.72 -5.72
CA ILE A 106 12.28 12.01 -5.32
C ILE A 106 12.07 13.52 -5.30
N ARG A 107 11.19 14.03 -6.18
CA ARG A 107 10.81 15.43 -6.21
C ARG A 107 9.60 15.65 -5.31
N ILE A 108 9.76 16.49 -4.30
CA ILE A 108 8.73 16.80 -3.31
C ILE A 108 8.26 18.23 -3.51
N PHE A 109 6.94 18.41 -3.64
CA PHE A 109 6.31 19.70 -3.62
C PHE A 109 5.58 19.89 -2.29
N ASN A 110 5.94 20.96 -1.56
CA ASN A 110 5.17 21.42 -0.43
C ASN A 110 4.23 22.51 -0.92
N ILE A 111 2.95 22.33 -0.69
CA ILE A 111 1.90 23.26 -1.12
C ILE A 111 1.25 23.79 0.15
N ASP A 112 1.16 25.11 0.25
CA ASP A 112 0.45 25.79 1.31
C ASP A 112 -0.58 26.73 0.71
N ILE A 113 -1.80 26.76 1.27
CA ILE A 113 -2.94 27.51 0.76
C ILE A 113 -3.49 28.37 1.89
N GLU A 114 -3.48 29.67 1.66
CA GLU A 114 -4.11 30.65 2.56
C GLU A 114 -5.49 31.02 2.04
N THR A 115 -6.50 30.96 2.90
CA THR A 115 -7.86 31.35 2.58
C THR A 115 -8.34 32.53 3.46
N ALA A 116 -9.29 33.27 2.98
CA ALA A 116 -10.01 34.23 3.81
C ALA A 116 -10.72 33.50 4.95
N ALA A 117 -10.62 34.01 6.16
CA ALA A 117 -11.20 33.38 7.36
C ALA A 117 -12.03 34.39 8.15
N GLU A 118 -13.04 34.98 7.52
CA GLU A 118 -13.88 35.98 8.16
C GLU A 118 -14.70 35.43 9.34
N ASN A 119 -15.06 34.14 9.30
CA ASN A 119 -15.90 33.48 10.29
C ASN A 119 -15.28 32.21 10.93
N GLY A 120 -13.95 32.14 11.00
CA GLY A 120 -13.24 30.99 11.53
C GLY A 120 -12.62 30.08 10.47
N PHE A 121 -12.47 28.79 10.76
CA PHE A 121 -11.88 27.83 9.80
C PHE A 121 -12.79 27.62 8.59
N PRO A 122 -12.21 27.49 7.37
CA PRO A 122 -12.98 27.21 6.16
C PRO A 122 -13.80 25.92 6.31
N ASP A 123 -15.05 25.96 5.86
CA ASP A 123 -15.87 24.76 5.74
C ASP A 123 -15.51 24.01 4.47
N ILE A 124 -15.13 22.73 4.62
CA ILE A 124 -14.68 21.88 3.52
C ILE A 124 -15.83 21.54 2.57
N GLU A 125 -17.08 21.47 3.07
CA GLU A 125 -18.23 21.10 2.24
C GLU A 125 -18.73 22.26 1.38
N SER A 126 -18.80 23.47 1.94
CA SER A 126 -19.23 24.66 1.19
C SER A 126 -18.14 25.23 0.30
N ALA A 127 -16.88 25.13 0.73
CA ALA A 127 -15.69 25.62 0.04
C ALA A 127 -15.86 27.06 -0.51
N ASP A 128 -16.55 27.92 0.24
CA ASP A 128 -16.99 29.26 -0.16
C ASP A 128 -15.96 30.38 0.14
N GLN A 129 -14.87 30.00 0.82
CA GLN A 129 -13.83 30.94 1.22
C GLN A 129 -12.90 31.27 0.05
N GLU A 130 -12.59 32.55 -0.12
CA GLU A 130 -11.66 33.04 -1.15
C GLU A 130 -10.23 32.52 -0.87
N ILE A 131 -9.56 32.02 -1.89
CA ILE A 131 -8.13 31.70 -1.82
C ILE A 131 -7.34 33.00 -1.95
N LEU A 132 -6.59 33.35 -0.91
CA LEU A 132 -5.78 34.59 -0.86
C LEU A 132 -4.38 34.36 -1.44
N ALA A 133 -3.77 33.20 -1.18
CA ALA A 133 -2.44 32.85 -1.67
C ALA A 133 -2.27 31.35 -1.79
N ILE A 134 -1.42 30.93 -2.73
CA ILE A 134 -0.92 29.56 -2.84
C ILE A 134 0.60 29.64 -2.94
N SER A 135 1.30 28.99 -1.99
CA SER A 135 2.75 28.86 -2.00
C SER A 135 3.15 27.45 -2.36
N ILE A 136 4.10 27.28 -3.28
CA ILE A 136 4.60 26.00 -3.72
C ILE A 136 6.12 25.99 -3.59
N LYS A 137 6.66 25.11 -2.73
CA LYS A 137 8.10 24.89 -2.61
C LYS A 137 8.49 23.59 -3.29
N ASP A 138 9.39 23.67 -4.25
CA ASP A 138 9.97 22.52 -4.93
C ASP A 138 11.29 22.11 -4.25
N SER A 139 11.38 20.87 -3.76
CA SER A 139 12.57 20.32 -3.11
C SER A 139 13.80 20.28 -4.01
N TYR A 140 13.60 20.16 -5.34
CA TYR A 140 14.70 20.04 -6.30
C TYR A 140 15.35 21.39 -6.59
N THR A 141 14.56 22.45 -6.76
CA THR A 141 15.08 23.78 -7.07
C THR A 141 15.30 24.64 -5.83
N GLY A 142 14.69 24.29 -4.69
CA GLY A 142 14.67 25.10 -3.49
C GLY A 142 13.90 26.41 -3.61
N ARG A 143 13.21 26.63 -4.73
CA ARG A 143 12.39 27.85 -4.98
C ARG A 143 11.02 27.69 -4.32
N ILE A 144 10.53 28.82 -3.85
CA ILE A 144 9.15 29.04 -3.38
C ILE A 144 8.42 29.87 -4.42
#